data_ac5c3855b0aa80cd9dfe9b4e9c8870e9
#
_entry.id   ac5c3855b0aa80cd9dfe9b4e9c8870e9
#
_cell.length_a   1.000
_cell.length_b   1.000
_cell.length_c   1.000
_cell.angle_alpha   90.00
_cell.angle_beta   90.00
_cell.angle_gamma   90.00
#
_symmetry.space_group_name_H-M   'P 1'
#
loop_
_entity.id
_entity.type
_entity.pdbx_description
1 polymer ?
#
loop_
_entity_poly.entity_id
_entity_poly.type
_entity_poly.pdbx_seq_one_letter_code
_entity_poly.pdbx_strand_id
1 'polypeptide(L)'
;QTCALPIGHNFRLAIWGESHGHQIGISLDGVPAGIPLSEEDFAEDLARRRSGAPGTTPRREPDVPQIVSGVYDGYTTGAPLTIEFANTNPHSQDYSTVMRHYRPSHADLVAYHKFAGFNDPRGGGHFSARLTVALVAAGVVAKKMLPASIRFATRLTEIGGCTDPERFNEVLHAAAADRDSVGGIV
;
A
#
# COMPACT_ATOMS: atom_id res chain seq x y z
N GLN A 1 20.85 -1.31 7.85
CA GLN A 1 20.25 -0.85 6.59
C GLN A 1 18.78 -0.58 6.85
N THR A 2 18.36 0.63 6.56
CA THR A 2 17.00 1.09 6.80
C THR A 2 16.08 0.58 5.69
N CYS A 3 14.83 0.25 6.03
CA CYS A 3 13.77 -0.01 5.04
C CYS A 3 13.40 1.23 4.22
N ALA A 4 14.04 2.36 4.51
CA ALA A 4 13.83 3.65 3.88
C ALA A 4 14.82 3.96 2.74
N LEU A 5 15.50 2.97 2.19
CA LEU A 5 16.27 3.20 0.97
C LEU A 5 15.30 3.46 -0.18
N PRO A 6 15.52 4.53 -0.96
CA PRO A 6 14.73 4.79 -2.14
C PRO A 6 14.74 3.60 -3.10
N ILE A 7 13.57 3.23 -3.61
CA ILE A 7 13.41 2.20 -4.62
C ILE A 7 13.50 2.88 -5.98
N GLY A 8 14.21 2.26 -6.93
CA GLY A 8 14.38 2.76 -8.30
C GLY A 8 15.66 3.55 -8.55
N HIS A 9 15.92 3.90 -9.81
CA HIS A 9 17.09 4.66 -10.24
C HIS A 9 16.73 6.05 -10.73
N ASN A 10 15.97 6.17 -11.82
CA ASN A 10 15.57 7.45 -12.40
C ASN A 10 14.27 7.98 -11.78
N PHE A 11 13.31 7.10 -11.60
CA PHE A 11 12.11 7.33 -10.81
C PHE A 11 12.30 6.61 -9.48
N ARG A 12 12.48 7.37 -8.41
CA ARG A 12 12.76 6.86 -7.07
C ARG A 12 11.61 7.15 -6.14
N LEU A 13 11.38 6.23 -5.22
CA LEU A 13 10.34 6.40 -4.21
C LEU A 13 10.84 6.00 -2.82
N ALA A 14 10.39 6.70 -1.81
CA ALA A 14 10.56 6.36 -0.41
C ALA A 14 9.20 6.38 0.27
N ILE A 15 8.79 5.23 0.84
CA ILE A 15 7.57 5.10 1.64
C ILE A 15 7.92 5.39 3.10
N TRP A 16 7.07 6.12 3.79
CA TRP A 16 7.26 6.49 5.18
C TRP A 16 5.97 6.40 5.99
N GLY A 17 6.10 6.43 7.32
CA GLY A 17 5.00 6.29 8.26
C GLY A 17 4.72 4.85 8.69
N GLU A 18 3.81 4.69 9.62
CA GLU A 18 3.38 3.43 10.23
C GLU A 18 1.87 3.27 10.18
N SER A 19 1.41 2.01 10.17
CA SER A 19 -0.01 1.65 10.05
C SER A 19 -0.91 2.33 11.09
N HIS A 20 -0.40 2.55 12.31
CA HIS A 20 -1.10 3.15 13.43
C HIS A 20 -0.49 4.49 13.85
N GLY A 21 0.42 5.05 13.05
CA GLY A 21 0.85 6.44 13.14
C GLY A 21 -0.25 7.39 12.66
N HIS A 22 0.01 8.69 12.75
CA HIS A 22 -0.97 9.71 12.31
C HIS A 22 -1.26 9.63 10.82
N GLN A 23 -0.23 9.36 10.03
CA GLN A 23 -0.31 9.31 8.56
C GLN A 23 0.77 8.40 8.00
N ILE A 24 0.59 8.04 6.76
CA ILE A 24 1.57 7.38 5.92
C ILE A 24 1.71 8.15 4.62
N GLY A 25 2.84 8.01 3.95
CA GLY A 25 3.02 8.72 2.70
C GLY A 25 4.14 8.17 1.84
N ILE A 26 4.36 8.86 0.76
CA ILE A 26 5.39 8.55 -0.22
C ILE A 26 6.04 9.84 -0.71
N SER A 27 7.35 9.80 -0.84
CA SER A 27 8.12 10.84 -1.53
C SER A 27 8.68 10.23 -2.81
N LEU A 28 8.42 10.91 -3.93
CA LEU A 28 8.83 10.53 -5.27
C LEU A 28 9.87 11.52 -5.79
N ASP A 29 10.95 11.01 -6.33
CA ASP A 29 11.99 11.78 -7.00
C ASP A 29 12.13 11.35 -8.46
N GLY A 30 12.54 12.26 -9.34
CA GLY A 30 12.65 12.00 -10.77
C GLY A 30 11.32 12.10 -11.53
N VAL A 31 10.30 12.76 -10.94
CA VAL A 31 9.07 13.12 -11.66
C VAL A 31 9.34 14.34 -12.55
N PRO A 32 9.18 14.26 -13.88
CA PRO A 32 9.35 15.40 -14.76
C PRO A 32 8.42 16.56 -14.43
N ALA A 33 8.85 17.79 -14.65
CA ALA A 33 7.99 18.96 -14.56
C ALA A 33 6.95 18.99 -15.68
N GLY A 34 5.77 19.59 -15.42
CA GLY A 34 4.75 19.86 -16.44
C GLY A 34 3.77 18.71 -16.68
N ILE A 35 3.75 17.68 -15.83
CA ILE A 35 2.72 16.63 -15.88
C ILE A 35 1.49 17.14 -15.14
N PRO A 36 0.28 17.15 -15.77
CA PRO A 36 -0.96 17.48 -15.07
C PRO A 36 -1.22 16.47 -13.95
N LEU A 37 -1.42 16.96 -12.72
CA LEU A 37 -1.64 16.10 -11.54
C LEU A 37 -2.50 16.81 -10.50
N SER A 38 -3.56 16.11 -10.08
CA SER A 38 -4.43 16.53 -8.97
C SER A 38 -4.79 15.30 -8.11
N GLU A 39 -5.40 15.52 -6.96
CA GLU A 39 -5.85 14.46 -6.06
C GLU A 39 -6.91 13.54 -6.69
N GLU A 40 -7.73 14.05 -7.61
CA GLU A 40 -8.75 13.30 -8.32
C GLU A 40 -8.17 12.19 -9.21
N ASP A 41 -6.96 12.37 -9.72
CA ASP A 41 -6.29 11.39 -10.56
C ASP A 41 -6.05 10.03 -9.87
N PHE A 42 -6.02 10.03 -8.55
CA PHE A 42 -5.78 8.82 -7.76
C PHE A 42 -7.06 8.03 -7.46
N ALA A 43 -8.24 8.60 -7.71
CA ALA A 43 -9.51 8.07 -7.22
C ALA A 43 -9.80 6.65 -7.71
N GLU A 44 -9.57 6.37 -8.99
CA GLU A 44 -9.87 5.05 -9.61
C GLU A 44 -8.98 3.94 -9.02
N ASP A 45 -7.66 4.14 -9.04
CA ASP A 45 -6.72 3.11 -8.56
C ASP A 45 -6.83 2.90 -7.04
N LEU A 46 -7.06 3.97 -6.27
CA LEU A 46 -7.30 3.87 -4.84
C LEU A 46 -8.62 3.16 -4.52
N ALA A 47 -9.67 3.39 -5.30
CA ALA A 47 -10.95 2.68 -5.14
C ALA A 47 -10.79 1.18 -5.37
N ARG A 48 -10.03 0.76 -6.38
CA ARG A 48 -9.72 -0.66 -6.65
C ARG A 48 -8.94 -1.33 -5.50
N ARG A 49 -8.09 -0.57 -4.81
CA ARG A 49 -7.33 -1.07 -3.66
C ARG A 49 -8.16 -1.20 -2.39
N ARG A 50 -9.21 -0.42 -2.21
CA ARG A 50 -9.96 -0.36 -0.95
C ARG A 50 -10.40 -1.74 -0.48
N SER A 51 -10.28 -1.96 0.84
CA SER A 51 -10.88 -3.11 1.49
C SER A 51 -12.41 -3.04 1.45
N GLY A 52 -13.07 -4.19 1.48
CA GLY A 52 -14.53 -4.31 1.44
C GLY A 52 -15.03 -5.35 0.45
N ALA A 53 -14.16 -5.85 -0.43
CA ALA A 53 -14.45 -7.05 -1.22
C ALA A 53 -14.35 -8.32 -0.34
N PRO A 54 -15.01 -9.43 -0.72
CA PRO A 54 -14.85 -10.71 -0.04
C PRO A 54 -13.39 -11.10 0.12
N GLY A 55 -12.99 -11.59 1.31
CA GLY A 55 -11.61 -11.99 1.61
C GLY A 55 -10.66 -10.85 1.98
N THR A 56 -11.12 -9.60 2.05
CA THR A 56 -10.31 -8.46 2.49
C THR A 56 -10.51 -8.13 3.97
N THR A 57 -9.57 -7.35 4.54
CA THR A 57 -9.67 -6.88 5.93
C THR A 57 -10.92 -6.03 6.18
N PRO A 58 -11.55 -6.11 7.38
CA PRO A 58 -12.68 -5.25 7.74
C PRO A 58 -12.29 -3.79 7.97
N ARG A 59 -11.01 -3.49 8.18
CA ARG A 59 -10.53 -2.10 8.36
C ARG A 59 -10.81 -1.30 7.10
N ARG A 60 -11.54 -0.20 7.26
CA ARG A 60 -11.84 0.74 6.16
C ARG A 60 -11.18 2.07 6.45
N GLU A 61 -10.37 2.52 5.51
CA GLU A 61 -9.78 3.86 5.50
C GLU A 61 -10.30 4.61 4.28
N PRO A 62 -10.50 5.92 4.37
CA PRO A 62 -10.99 6.73 3.24
C PRO A 62 -9.97 6.79 2.10
N ASP A 63 -8.68 6.61 2.40
CA ASP A 63 -7.57 6.68 1.45
C ASP A 63 -7.62 7.96 0.58
N VAL A 64 -7.87 9.09 1.24
CA VAL A 64 -7.86 10.40 0.56
C VAL A 64 -6.42 10.85 0.41
N PRO A 65 -5.90 10.99 -0.83
CA PRO A 65 -4.55 11.51 -1.05
C PRO A 65 -4.52 12.99 -0.75
N GLN A 66 -3.39 13.47 -0.22
CA GLN A 66 -3.07 14.87 -0.08
C GLN A 66 -1.70 15.12 -0.70
N ILE A 67 -1.64 15.96 -1.73
CA ILE A 67 -0.38 16.37 -2.34
C ILE A 67 0.19 17.53 -1.52
N VAL A 68 1.33 17.31 -0.87
CA VAL A 68 1.94 18.32 0.02
C VAL A 68 3.16 19.01 -0.58
N SER A 69 3.71 18.46 -1.66
CA SER A 69 4.88 19.01 -2.36
C SER A 69 4.94 18.52 -3.80
N GLY A 70 5.61 19.28 -4.67
CA GLY A 70 5.94 18.86 -6.03
C GLY A 70 4.89 19.18 -7.09
N VAL A 71 3.79 19.87 -6.73
CA VAL A 71 2.76 20.37 -7.66
C VAL A 71 2.52 21.85 -7.43
N TYR A 72 2.37 22.59 -8.50
CA TYR A 72 1.97 23.97 -8.52
C TYR A 72 1.05 24.23 -9.71
N ASP A 73 -0.06 24.94 -9.48
CA ASP A 73 -1.09 25.26 -10.50
C ASP A 73 -1.54 24.05 -11.32
N GLY A 74 -1.73 22.89 -10.65
CA GLY A 74 -2.18 21.65 -11.26
C GLY A 74 -1.12 20.87 -12.07
N TYR A 75 0.16 21.27 -12.00
CA TYR A 75 1.25 20.62 -12.73
C TYR A 75 2.41 20.26 -11.81
N THR A 76 3.07 19.15 -12.10
CA THR A 76 4.30 18.77 -11.41
C THR A 76 5.40 19.80 -11.67
N THR A 77 6.21 20.10 -10.63
CA THR A 77 7.25 21.13 -10.69
C THR A 77 8.64 20.60 -11.02
N GLY A 78 8.83 19.28 -10.97
CA GLY A 78 10.14 18.64 -11.01
C GLY A 78 10.86 18.57 -9.66
N ALA A 79 10.33 19.24 -8.62
CA ALA A 79 10.77 19.05 -7.24
C ALA A 79 10.27 17.68 -6.70
N PRO A 80 10.80 17.16 -5.58
CA PRO A 80 10.27 15.96 -4.96
C PRO A 80 8.78 16.05 -4.72
N LEU A 81 8.02 15.09 -5.26
CA LEU A 81 6.57 14.99 -5.11
C LEU A 81 6.27 14.17 -3.86
N THR A 82 5.54 14.75 -2.92
CA THR A 82 5.14 14.06 -1.70
C THR A 82 3.62 13.98 -1.60
N ILE A 83 3.13 12.77 -1.35
CA ILE A 83 1.70 12.45 -1.21
C ILE A 83 1.53 11.74 0.11
N GLU A 84 0.55 12.17 0.91
CA GLU A 84 0.25 11.59 2.22
C GLU A 84 -1.21 11.16 2.34
N PHE A 85 -1.44 10.24 3.29
CA PHE A 85 -2.73 9.67 3.63
C PHE A 85 -2.89 9.66 5.14
N ALA A 86 -3.93 10.30 5.64
CA ALA A 86 -4.26 10.25 7.06
C ALA A 86 -4.72 8.84 7.47
N ASN A 87 -4.31 8.40 8.64
CA ASN A 87 -4.86 7.22 9.29
C ASN A 87 -6.02 7.66 10.20
N THR A 88 -7.25 7.35 9.81
CA THR A 88 -8.45 7.81 10.51
C THR A 88 -9.06 6.76 11.43
N ASN A 89 -8.67 5.49 11.28
CA ASN A 89 -9.26 4.38 12.02
C ASN A 89 -8.22 3.40 12.61
N PRO A 90 -7.29 3.87 13.47
CA PRO A 90 -6.32 3.00 14.13
C PRO A 90 -6.94 2.37 15.39
N HIS A 91 -7.22 1.07 15.37
CA HIS A 91 -7.64 0.30 16.54
C HIS A 91 -6.42 -0.26 17.28
N SER A 92 -5.67 0.60 17.99
CA SER A 92 -4.40 0.25 18.63
C SER A 92 -4.54 -0.74 19.79
N GLN A 93 -5.71 -0.84 20.41
CA GLN A 93 -5.96 -1.73 21.55
C GLN A 93 -5.94 -3.22 21.18
N ASP A 94 -6.23 -3.54 19.94
CA ASP A 94 -6.30 -4.93 19.44
C ASP A 94 -4.92 -5.61 19.34
N TYR A 95 -3.84 -4.85 19.50
CA TYR A 95 -2.46 -5.35 19.28
C TYR A 95 -1.67 -5.62 20.55
N SER A 96 -2.26 -5.47 21.74
CA SER A 96 -1.58 -5.72 23.02
C SER A 96 -1.04 -7.16 23.15
N THR A 97 -1.73 -8.13 22.57
CA THR A 97 -1.31 -9.53 22.53
C THR A 97 -0.21 -9.78 21.50
N VAL A 98 -0.29 -9.12 20.34
CA VAL A 98 0.71 -9.22 19.26
C VAL A 98 2.07 -8.68 19.70
N MET A 99 2.10 -7.69 20.58
CA MET A 99 3.34 -7.17 21.16
C MET A 99 4.10 -8.21 22.00
N ARG A 100 3.42 -9.28 22.44
CA ARG A 100 4.03 -10.37 23.24
C ARG A 100 4.25 -11.64 22.42
N HIS A 101 3.53 -11.79 21.30
CA HIS A 101 3.59 -12.98 20.46
C HIS A 101 3.64 -12.56 18.99
N TYR A 102 4.79 -12.76 18.35
CA TYR A 102 4.96 -12.42 16.94
C TYR A 102 4.08 -13.29 16.06
N ARG A 103 3.43 -12.67 15.09
CA ARG A 103 2.55 -13.38 14.15
C ARG A 103 3.36 -14.24 13.18
N PRO A 104 3.01 -15.51 12.98
CA PRO A 104 3.59 -16.34 11.92
C PRO A 104 3.43 -15.67 10.55
N SER A 105 4.41 -15.81 9.68
CA SER A 105 4.44 -15.26 8.32
C SER A 105 4.37 -13.72 8.22
N HIS A 106 4.46 -13.00 9.35
CA HIS A 106 4.55 -11.55 9.38
C HIS A 106 5.97 -11.09 9.74
N ALA A 107 6.29 -9.84 9.42
CA ALA A 107 7.62 -9.28 9.68
C ALA A 107 7.88 -8.90 11.16
N ASP A 108 6.96 -9.17 12.09
CA ASP A 108 7.03 -8.73 13.48
C ASP A 108 8.36 -9.10 14.16
N LEU A 109 8.74 -10.39 14.13
CA LEU A 109 9.98 -10.88 14.72
C LEU A 109 11.21 -10.29 14.05
N VAL A 110 11.22 -10.25 12.72
CA VAL A 110 12.34 -9.73 11.93
C VAL A 110 12.52 -8.24 12.20
N ALA A 111 11.42 -7.48 12.24
CA ALA A 111 11.44 -6.05 12.54
C ALA A 111 11.98 -5.79 13.96
N TYR A 112 11.53 -6.55 14.95
CA TYR A 112 12.00 -6.44 16.33
C TYR A 112 13.53 -6.62 16.41
N HIS A 113 14.06 -7.67 15.83
CA HIS A 113 15.49 -7.93 15.83
C HIS A 113 16.29 -6.92 15.01
N LYS A 114 15.80 -6.57 13.81
CA LYS A 114 16.47 -5.62 12.92
C LYS A 114 16.60 -4.22 13.52
N PHE A 115 15.58 -3.78 14.24
CA PHE A 115 15.51 -2.44 14.83
C PHE A 115 15.72 -2.43 16.36
N ALA A 116 16.22 -3.54 16.92
CA ALA A 116 16.51 -3.67 18.36
C ALA A 116 15.28 -3.32 19.25
N GLY A 117 14.08 -3.63 18.80
CA GLY A 117 12.84 -3.37 19.53
C GLY A 117 12.30 -1.93 19.42
N PHE A 118 12.94 -1.05 18.65
CA PHE A 118 12.50 0.35 18.50
C PHE A 118 11.50 0.57 17.33
N ASN A 119 11.04 -0.49 16.68
CA ASN A 119 9.98 -0.39 15.67
C ASN A 119 8.61 -0.21 16.33
N ASP A 120 7.67 0.48 15.65
CA ASP A 120 6.27 0.50 16.07
C ASP A 120 5.62 -0.87 15.79
N PRO A 121 5.22 -1.64 16.80
CA PRO A 121 4.63 -2.98 16.59
C PRO A 121 3.14 -2.93 16.25
N ARG A 122 2.46 -1.78 16.40
CA ARG A 122 1.02 -1.66 16.24
C ARG A 122 0.62 -1.90 14.78
N GLY A 123 -0.23 -2.89 14.55
CA GLY A 123 -0.70 -3.26 13.21
C GLY A 123 0.39 -3.67 12.22
N GLY A 124 1.59 -4.01 12.72
CA GLY A 124 2.76 -4.32 11.91
C GLY A 124 3.60 -3.09 11.52
N GLY A 125 3.23 -1.91 12.02
CA GLY A 125 3.99 -0.67 11.84
C GLY A 125 4.25 -0.36 10.36
N HIS A 126 5.52 -0.14 10.05
CA HIS A 126 5.98 0.11 8.68
C HIS A 126 5.84 -1.10 7.73
N PHE A 127 5.74 -2.32 8.26
CA PHE A 127 5.59 -3.55 7.47
C PHE A 127 4.13 -3.95 7.22
N SER A 128 3.20 -3.10 7.59
CA SER A 128 1.78 -3.32 7.34
C SER A 128 1.44 -3.21 5.85
N ALA A 129 0.50 -4.05 5.39
CA ALA A 129 -0.09 -3.93 4.06
C ALA A 129 -0.79 -2.56 3.84
N ARG A 130 -1.09 -1.82 4.90
CA ARG A 130 -1.61 -0.45 4.84
C ARG A 130 -0.72 0.46 4.00
N LEU A 131 0.61 0.30 4.11
CA LEU A 131 1.57 1.14 3.40
C LEU A 131 1.56 0.95 1.89
N THR A 132 0.97 -0.13 1.38
CA THR A 132 0.83 -0.36 -0.07
C THR A 132 -0.04 0.69 -0.78
N VAL A 133 -0.86 1.48 -0.05
CA VAL A 133 -1.58 2.62 -0.63
C VAL A 133 -0.62 3.62 -1.26
N ALA A 134 0.54 3.81 -0.66
CA ALA A 134 1.60 4.67 -1.18
C ALA A 134 2.17 4.15 -2.52
N LEU A 135 2.31 2.83 -2.67
CA LEU A 135 2.73 2.22 -3.95
C LEU A 135 1.68 2.42 -5.05
N VAL A 136 0.40 2.34 -4.70
CA VAL A 136 -0.69 2.61 -5.65
C VAL A 136 -0.61 4.06 -6.14
N ALA A 137 -0.40 5.01 -5.23
CA ALA A 137 -0.22 6.42 -5.59
C ALA A 137 1.01 6.62 -6.51
N ALA A 138 2.15 5.99 -6.20
CA ALA A 138 3.32 6.01 -7.09
C ALA A 138 3.00 5.46 -8.48
N GLY A 139 2.19 4.39 -8.54
CA GLY A 139 1.73 3.80 -9.80
C GLY A 139 0.90 4.77 -10.66
N VAL A 140 0.04 5.57 -10.05
CA VAL A 140 -0.73 6.61 -10.75
C VAL A 140 0.22 7.64 -11.37
N VAL A 141 1.17 8.16 -10.59
CA VAL A 141 2.16 9.11 -11.10
C VAL A 141 3.00 8.50 -12.22
N ALA A 142 3.47 7.27 -12.05
CA ALA A 142 4.26 6.56 -13.06
C ALA A 142 3.47 6.38 -14.37
N LYS A 143 2.17 6.04 -14.31
CA LYS A 143 1.31 5.95 -15.49
C LYS A 143 1.23 7.28 -16.24
N LYS A 144 1.13 8.41 -15.53
CA LYS A 144 1.08 9.74 -16.14
C LYS A 144 2.40 10.16 -16.79
N MET A 145 3.53 9.56 -16.38
CA MET A 145 4.84 9.79 -17.02
C MET A 145 5.00 9.03 -18.34
N LEU A 146 4.12 8.09 -18.64
CA LEU A 146 4.21 7.23 -19.82
C LEU A 146 3.28 7.71 -20.93
N PRO A 147 3.61 7.41 -22.22
CA PRO A 147 2.71 7.69 -23.33
C PRO A 147 1.33 7.05 -23.12
N ALA A 148 0.26 7.77 -23.48
CA ALA A 148 -1.12 7.30 -23.33
C ALA A 148 -1.45 6.02 -24.13
N SER A 149 -0.57 5.61 -25.05
CA SER A 149 -0.69 4.35 -25.79
C SER A 149 -0.34 3.12 -24.94
N ILE A 150 0.39 3.30 -23.84
CA ILE A 150 0.75 2.21 -22.93
C ILE A 150 -0.42 1.93 -22.00
N ARG A 151 -0.85 0.69 -21.95
CA ARG A 151 -1.94 0.21 -21.10
C ARG A 151 -1.42 -0.82 -20.12
N PHE A 152 -1.99 -0.81 -18.91
CA PHE A 152 -1.69 -1.77 -17.85
C PHE A 152 -2.96 -2.55 -17.55
N ALA A 153 -2.85 -3.88 -17.55
CA ALA A 153 -3.93 -4.77 -17.14
C ALA A 153 -3.35 -5.85 -16.24
N THR A 154 -4.06 -6.16 -15.17
CA THR A 154 -3.73 -7.28 -14.29
C THR A 154 -4.96 -8.16 -14.14
N ARG A 155 -4.75 -9.45 -14.07
CA ARG A 155 -5.81 -10.44 -13.88
C ARG A 155 -5.31 -11.53 -12.96
N LEU A 156 -6.11 -11.84 -11.95
CA LEU A 156 -5.88 -13.01 -11.10
C LEU A 156 -6.12 -14.27 -11.92
N THR A 157 -5.14 -15.15 -11.97
CA THR A 157 -5.15 -16.35 -12.82
C THR A 157 -5.31 -17.63 -12.04
N GLU A 158 -4.98 -17.61 -10.73
CA GLU A 158 -5.09 -18.78 -9.86
C GLU A 158 -5.33 -18.33 -8.41
N ILE A 159 -6.15 -19.08 -7.67
CA ILE A 159 -6.31 -19.00 -6.22
C ILE A 159 -6.26 -20.41 -5.64
N GLY A 160 -5.30 -20.70 -4.74
CA GLY A 160 -5.22 -21.98 -4.05
C GLY A 160 -5.15 -23.19 -4.98
N GLY A 161 -4.45 -23.07 -6.11
CA GLY A 161 -4.37 -24.10 -7.15
C GLY A 161 -5.59 -24.17 -8.09
N CYS A 162 -6.64 -23.36 -7.84
CA CYS A 162 -7.79 -23.28 -8.72
C CYS A 162 -7.55 -22.21 -9.79
N THR A 163 -7.65 -22.58 -11.06
CA THR A 163 -7.49 -21.69 -12.23
C THR A 163 -8.81 -21.27 -12.86
N ASP A 164 -9.94 -21.73 -12.33
CA ASP A 164 -11.27 -21.37 -12.77
C ASP A 164 -11.77 -20.11 -12.03
N PRO A 165 -11.90 -18.95 -12.71
CA PRO A 165 -12.32 -17.70 -12.09
C PRO A 165 -13.70 -17.75 -11.44
N GLU A 166 -14.62 -18.58 -11.94
CA GLU A 166 -15.97 -18.71 -11.39
C GLU A 166 -15.95 -19.36 -10.00
N ARG A 167 -14.93 -20.15 -9.71
CA ARG A 167 -14.74 -20.85 -8.43
C ARG A 167 -13.84 -20.11 -7.42
N PHE A 168 -13.26 -18.98 -7.79
CA PHE A 168 -12.35 -18.24 -6.89
C PHE A 168 -13.02 -17.85 -5.56
N ASN A 169 -14.27 -17.42 -5.59
CA ASN A 169 -15.01 -17.10 -4.39
C ASN A 169 -15.26 -18.32 -3.50
N GLU A 170 -15.52 -19.50 -4.07
CA GLU A 170 -15.67 -20.75 -3.33
C GLU A 170 -14.39 -21.09 -2.56
N VAL A 171 -13.22 -21.01 -3.22
CA VAL A 171 -11.91 -21.25 -2.60
C VAL A 171 -11.61 -20.27 -1.48
N LEU A 172 -11.91 -18.97 -1.68
CA LEU A 172 -11.74 -17.95 -0.66
C LEU A 172 -12.65 -18.20 0.56
N HIS A 173 -13.91 -18.58 0.34
CA HIS A 173 -14.85 -18.89 1.42
C HIS A 173 -14.44 -20.13 2.22
N ALA A 174 -13.93 -21.15 1.54
CA ALA A 174 -13.44 -22.37 2.20
C ALA A 174 -12.22 -22.02 3.10
N ALA A 175 -11.23 -21.32 2.59
CA ALA A 175 -10.07 -20.89 3.37
C ALA A 175 -10.48 -20.03 4.58
N ALA A 176 -11.42 -19.11 4.39
CA ALA A 176 -11.92 -18.27 5.48
C ALA A 176 -12.66 -19.08 6.56
N ALA A 177 -13.46 -20.10 6.18
CA ALA A 177 -14.16 -21.00 7.11
C ALA A 177 -13.16 -21.82 7.94
N ASP A 178 -12.07 -22.25 7.33
CA ASP A 178 -11.01 -23.02 7.98
C ASP A 178 -10.04 -22.12 8.78
N ARG A 179 -10.25 -20.80 8.76
CA ARG A 179 -9.36 -19.78 9.35
C ARG A 179 -7.91 -19.90 8.82
N ASP A 180 -7.78 -20.27 7.59
CA ASP A 180 -6.52 -20.42 6.88
C ASP A 180 -6.31 -19.28 5.88
N SER A 181 -5.13 -19.25 5.25
CA SER A 181 -4.78 -18.32 4.20
C SER A 181 -4.58 -19.06 2.88
N VAL A 182 -4.92 -18.41 1.79
CA VAL A 182 -4.75 -18.97 0.45
C VAL A 182 -3.98 -17.99 -0.43
N GLY A 183 -2.99 -18.48 -1.17
CA GLY A 183 -2.23 -17.71 -2.14
C GLY A 183 -2.90 -17.68 -3.51
N GLY A 184 -2.48 -16.74 -4.34
CA GLY A 184 -2.93 -16.64 -5.73
C GLY A 184 -1.80 -16.17 -6.64
N ILE A 185 -2.04 -16.30 -7.95
CA ILE A 185 -1.12 -15.87 -9.02
C ILE A 185 -1.85 -14.81 -9.87
N VAL A 186 -1.12 -13.73 -10.14
CA VAL A 186 -1.56 -12.60 -10.96
C VAL A 186 -0.81 -12.57 -12.29
#